data_5fe746081cb02b5efcb5e711436b1686
#
_entry.id   5fe746081cb02b5efcb5e711436b1686
#
_cell.length_a   1.000
_cell.length_b   1.000
_cell.length_c   1.000
_cell.angle_alpha   90.00
_cell.angle_beta   90.00
_cell.angle_gamma   90.00
#
_symmetry.space_group_name_H-M   'P 1'
#
loop_
_entity.id
_entity.type
_entity.pdbx_description
1 polymer ?
#
loop_
_entity_poly.entity_id
_entity_poly.type
_entity_poly.pdbx_seq_one_letter_code
_entity_poly.pdbx_strand_id
1 'polypeptide(L)'
;MENKILEQIKKSETAMLDTLAQIVNIDSGYDALEGIDEVAHIIGDFLTPYGFEVQYIETPNARTHVLAKRPRPGKKKVMLMGHMDTVFPKGSAAARPFRIEDGKAYGPGVMDMKAGIAISLYTVKALLDNGWDDTDLTLF
;
A
#
# COMPACT_ATOMS: atom_id res chain seq x y z
N MET A 1 -18.25 -6.86 -15.69
CA MET A 1 -16.93 -6.86 -15.00
C MET A 1 -16.89 -5.77 -13.94
N GLU A 2 -17.16 -4.53 -14.26
CA GLU A 2 -17.12 -3.37 -13.36
C GLU A 2 -17.92 -3.56 -12.06
N ASN A 3 -19.19 -3.98 -12.13
CA ASN A 3 -20.03 -4.22 -10.96
C ASN A 3 -19.44 -5.30 -10.01
N LYS A 4 -18.79 -6.35 -10.55
CA LYS A 4 -18.17 -7.39 -9.75
C LYS A 4 -16.95 -6.86 -8.98
N ILE A 5 -16.15 -6.01 -9.62
CA ILE A 5 -14.99 -5.38 -8.99
C ILE A 5 -15.44 -4.47 -7.85
N LEU A 6 -16.45 -3.63 -8.07
CA LEU A 6 -17.01 -2.76 -7.03
C LEU A 6 -17.60 -3.54 -5.86
N GLU A 7 -18.32 -4.63 -6.13
CA GLU A 7 -18.83 -5.51 -5.07
C GLU A 7 -17.69 -6.16 -4.26
N GLN A 8 -16.63 -6.56 -4.93
CA GLN A 8 -15.46 -7.13 -4.26
C GLN A 8 -14.73 -6.10 -3.39
N ILE A 9 -14.56 -4.88 -3.88
CA ILE A 9 -13.98 -3.79 -3.09
C ILE A 9 -14.82 -3.54 -1.84
N LYS A 10 -16.14 -3.46 -1.96
CA LYS A 10 -17.05 -3.32 -0.81
C LYS A 10 -16.92 -4.46 0.20
N LYS A 11 -16.82 -5.70 -0.27
CA LYS A 11 -16.61 -6.87 0.60
C LYS A 11 -15.24 -6.87 1.29
N SER A 12 -14.26 -6.20 0.70
CA SER A 12 -12.90 -6.09 1.23
C SER A 12 -12.71 -4.88 2.15
N GLU A 13 -13.74 -4.08 2.43
CA GLU A 13 -13.65 -2.85 3.20
C GLU A 13 -12.96 -3.05 4.56
N THR A 14 -13.42 -4.04 5.33
CA THR A 14 -12.81 -4.36 6.64
C THR A 14 -11.33 -4.70 6.50
N ALA A 15 -10.98 -5.61 5.59
CA ALA A 15 -9.59 -6.01 5.38
C ALA A 15 -8.72 -4.84 4.87
N MET A 16 -9.28 -3.96 4.05
CA MET A 16 -8.58 -2.75 3.59
C MET A 16 -8.32 -1.78 4.75
N LEU A 17 -9.30 -1.61 5.65
CA LEU A 17 -9.15 -0.79 6.84
C LEU A 17 -8.16 -1.40 7.83
N ASP A 18 -8.13 -2.73 7.97
CA ASP A 18 -7.14 -3.42 8.81
C ASP A 18 -5.72 -3.22 8.27
N THR A 19 -5.52 -3.35 6.96
CA THR A 19 -4.23 -3.06 6.32
C THR A 19 -3.84 -1.60 6.50
N LEU A 20 -4.78 -0.67 6.34
CA LEU A 20 -4.53 0.75 6.57
C LEU A 20 -4.15 1.00 8.03
N ALA A 21 -4.87 0.41 8.98
CA ALA A 21 -4.56 0.52 10.41
C ALA A 21 -3.14 0.00 10.72
N GLN A 22 -2.77 -1.14 10.15
CA GLN A 22 -1.44 -1.72 10.30
C GLN A 22 -0.35 -0.73 9.87
N ILE A 23 -0.41 -0.22 8.65
CA ILE A 23 0.63 0.68 8.15
C ILE A 23 0.60 2.08 8.78
N VAL A 24 -0.57 2.56 9.23
CA VAL A 24 -0.69 3.86 9.93
C VAL A 24 -0.10 3.80 11.33
N ASN A 25 -0.21 2.66 12.02
CA ASN A 25 0.33 2.46 13.36
C ASN A 25 1.85 2.24 13.39
N ILE A 26 2.51 2.28 12.23
CA ILE A 26 3.96 2.24 12.10
C ILE A 26 4.46 3.67 11.83
N ASP A 27 5.35 4.17 12.69
CA ASP A 27 6.05 5.42 12.42
C ASP A 27 6.96 5.26 11.20
N SER A 28 6.77 6.07 10.17
CA SER A 28 7.57 6.05 8.95
C SER A 28 8.04 7.45 8.54
N GLY A 29 8.38 8.27 9.51
CA GLY A 29 8.93 9.59 9.29
C GLY A 29 10.44 9.56 8.97
N TYR A 30 11.02 10.74 8.79
CA TYR A 30 12.44 10.91 8.45
C TYR A 30 13.40 10.33 9.50
N ASP A 31 12.96 10.18 10.73
CA ASP A 31 13.69 9.66 11.90
C ASP A 31 13.25 8.23 12.30
N ALA A 32 12.44 7.57 11.47
CA ALA A 32 11.88 6.24 11.70
C ALA A 32 12.11 5.31 10.49
N LEU A 33 13.37 5.16 10.08
CA LEU A 33 13.76 4.39 8.89
C LEU A 33 13.35 2.92 8.97
N GLU A 34 13.44 2.31 10.16
CA GLU A 34 12.99 0.95 10.44
C GLU A 34 11.50 0.75 10.11
N GLY A 35 10.68 1.77 10.41
CA GLY A 35 9.26 1.72 10.10
C GLY A 35 8.96 1.90 8.61
N ILE A 36 9.79 2.64 7.87
CA ILE A 36 9.70 2.69 6.41
C ILE A 36 9.95 1.29 5.83
N ASP A 37 10.99 0.60 6.34
CA ASP A 37 11.32 -0.76 5.93
C ASP A 37 10.20 -1.75 6.27
N GLU A 38 9.63 -1.65 7.46
CA GLU A 38 8.49 -2.48 7.88
C GLU A 38 7.27 -2.28 6.97
N VAL A 39 6.91 -1.04 6.65
CA VAL A 39 5.80 -0.74 5.72
C VAL A 39 6.13 -1.28 4.32
N ALA A 40 7.38 -1.17 3.87
CA ALA A 40 7.82 -1.71 2.58
C ALA A 40 7.57 -3.23 2.49
N HIS A 41 7.93 -3.97 3.55
CA HIS A 41 7.72 -5.41 3.60
C HIS A 41 6.23 -5.78 3.63
N ILE A 42 5.39 -5.05 4.37
CA ILE A 42 3.94 -5.26 4.35
C ILE A 42 3.38 -5.12 2.93
N ILE A 43 3.81 -4.11 2.19
CA ILE A 43 3.39 -3.90 0.79
C ILE A 43 3.86 -5.05 -0.11
N GLY A 44 5.12 -5.46 0.02
CA GLY A 44 5.69 -6.55 -0.76
C GLY A 44 5.01 -7.89 -0.49
N ASP A 45 4.77 -8.21 0.78
CA ASP A 45 4.09 -9.43 1.21
C ASP A 45 2.65 -9.46 0.71
N PHE A 46 1.96 -8.31 0.66
CA PHE A 46 0.64 -8.21 0.08
C PHE A 46 0.64 -8.53 -1.43
N LEU A 47 1.64 -8.06 -2.17
CA LEU A 47 1.69 -8.17 -3.64
C LEU A 47 2.22 -9.51 -4.13
N THR A 48 3.09 -10.18 -3.38
CA THR A 48 3.74 -11.44 -3.77
C THR A 48 2.75 -12.54 -4.18
N PRO A 49 1.65 -12.81 -3.44
CA PRO A 49 0.67 -13.82 -3.82
C PRO A 49 -0.06 -13.52 -5.14
N TYR A 50 -0.04 -12.26 -5.59
CA TYR A 50 -0.65 -11.83 -6.86
C TYR A 50 0.31 -11.90 -8.05
N GLY A 51 1.47 -12.54 -7.88
CA GLY A 51 2.45 -12.77 -8.93
C GLY A 51 3.31 -11.56 -9.26
N PHE A 52 3.50 -10.67 -8.32
CA PHE A 52 4.48 -9.59 -8.43
C PHE A 52 5.87 -10.07 -8.04
N GLU A 53 6.85 -9.66 -8.83
CA GLU A 53 8.27 -9.71 -8.51
C GLU A 53 8.61 -8.47 -7.68
N VAL A 54 8.86 -8.66 -6.38
CA VAL A 54 9.12 -7.58 -5.44
C VAL A 54 10.61 -7.39 -5.23
N GLN A 55 11.07 -6.15 -5.32
CA GLN A 55 12.43 -5.73 -5.03
C GLN A 55 12.40 -4.61 -3.99
N TYR A 56 13.25 -4.73 -2.98
CA TYR A 56 13.51 -3.67 -2.01
C TYR A 56 14.79 -2.96 -2.40
N ILE A 57 14.69 -1.66 -2.67
CA ILE A 57 15.79 -0.84 -3.15
C ILE A 57 16.21 0.09 -2.02
N GLU A 58 17.39 -0.14 -1.48
CA GLU A 58 17.98 0.75 -0.47
C GLU A 58 18.64 1.97 -1.14
N THR A 59 18.40 3.13 -0.58
CA THR A 59 19.08 4.37 -0.97
C THR A 59 20.28 4.63 -0.08
N PRO A 60 21.23 5.50 -0.50
CA PRO A 60 22.37 5.91 0.33
C PRO A 60 21.99 6.48 1.70
N ASN A 61 20.75 6.95 1.86
CA ASN A 61 20.21 7.47 3.12
C ASN A 61 19.47 6.39 3.94
N ALA A 62 19.71 5.10 3.67
CA ALA A 62 19.09 3.96 4.32
C ALA A 62 17.55 3.95 4.27
N ARG A 63 16.97 4.48 3.21
CA ARG A 63 15.52 4.43 2.96
C ARG A 63 15.22 3.30 1.99
N THR A 64 14.28 2.46 2.35
CA THR A 64 13.80 1.36 1.49
C THR A 64 12.70 1.85 0.56
N HIS A 65 12.84 1.55 -0.72
CA HIS A 65 11.78 1.68 -1.72
C HIS A 65 11.29 0.32 -2.14
N VAL A 66 10.02 0.20 -2.46
CA VAL A 66 9.43 -1.02 -3.02
C VAL A 66 9.26 -0.85 -4.53
N LEU A 67 9.82 -1.76 -5.29
CA LEU A 67 9.55 -1.89 -6.72
C LEU A 67 8.93 -3.25 -6.97
N ALA A 68 7.64 -3.28 -7.22
CA ALA A 68 6.89 -4.50 -7.50
C ALA A 68 6.44 -4.51 -8.95
N LYS A 69 6.83 -5.55 -9.71
CA LYS A 69 6.52 -5.70 -11.13
C LYS A 69 5.74 -6.98 -11.38
N ARG A 70 4.70 -6.86 -12.16
CA ARG A 70 3.96 -8.00 -12.71
C ARG A 70 3.96 -7.89 -14.24
N PRO A 71 5.03 -8.38 -14.89
CA PRO A 71 5.21 -8.19 -16.32
C PRO A 71 4.17 -8.94 -17.13
N ARG A 72 3.66 -8.28 -18.18
CA ARG A 72 2.77 -8.85 -19.20
C ARG A 72 3.24 -8.38 -20.57
N PRO A 73 4.17 -9.12 -21.21
CA PRO A 73 4.73 -8.73 -22.51
C PRO A 73 3.65 -8.47 -23.57
N GLY A 74 3.77 -7.36 -24.26
CA GLY A 74 2.82 -6.94 -25.28
C GLY A 74 1.55 -6.29 -24.78
N LYS A 75 1.37 -6.17 -23.45
CA LYS A 75 0.23 -5.48 -22.85
C LYS A 75 0.53 -4.01 -22.54
N LYS A 76 -0.53 -3.25 -22.27
CA LYS A 76 -0.42 -1.86 -21.84
C LYS A 76 0.33 -1.77 -20.50
N LYS A 77 1.25 -0.82 -20.38
CA LYS A 77 2.01 -0.60 -19.15
C LYS A 77 1.30 0.44 -18.29
N VAL A 78 1.13 0.12 -17.01
CA VAL A 78 0.60 1.03 -16.00
C VAL A 78 1.51 1.00 -14.78
N MET A 79 1.88 2.18 -14.31
CA MET A 79 2.62 2.35 -13.06
C MET A 79 1.73 3.05 -12.04
N LEU A 80 1.64 2.47 -10.85
CA LEU A 80 1.07 3.10 -9.66
C LEU A 80 2.25 3.59 -8.81
N MET A 81 2.22 4.86 -8.45
CA MET A 81 3.27 5.49 -7.65
C MET A 81 2.69 6.00 -6.34
N GLY A 82 3.44 5.81 -5.26
CA GLY A 82 3.09 6.32 -3.94
C GLY A 82 4.32 6.51 -3.07
N HIS A 83 4.12 7.02 -1.86
CA HIS A 83 5.18 7.10 -0.86
C HIS A 83 4.71 6.55 0.48
N MET A 84 5.62 5.91 1.20
CA MET A 84 5.37 5.25 2.49
C MET A 84 5.76 6.15 3.67
N ASP A 85 6.64 7.08 3.43
CA ASP A 85 7.12 7.98 4.45
C ASP A 85 6.07 9.03 4.82
N THR A 86 6.25 9.61 5.99
CA THR A 86 5.40 10.69 6.51
C THR A 86 6.26 11.82 7.05
N VAL A 87 5.65 12.98 7.24
CA VAL A 87 6.30 14.14 7.86
C VAL A 87 6.29 14.09 9.39
N PHE A 88 5.72 13.03 9.98
CA PHE A 88 5.56 12.92 11.41
C PHE A 88 6.78 12.29 12.07
N PRO A 89 7.24 12.81 13.22
CA PRO A 89 8.36 12.25 13.95
C PRO A 89 8.02 10.90 14.60
N LYS A 90 9.07 10.14 14.96
CA LYS A 90 8.94 8.89 15.70
C LYS A 90 8.15 9.08 17.01
N GLY A 91 7.25 8.13 17.31
CA GLY A 91 6.32 8.19 18.43
C GLY A 91 4.94 8.78 18.06
N SER A 92 4.77 9.31 16.86
CA SER A 92 3.50 9.88 16.42
C SER A 92 2.38 8.85 16.30
N ALA A 93 2.69 7.64 15.86
CA ALA A 93 1.73 6.55 15.76
C ALA A 93 1.23 6.12 17.14
N ALA A 94 2.11 6.03 18.14
CA ALA A 94 1.73 5.72 19.51
C ALA A 94 0.88 6.84 20.15
N ALA A 95 1.23 8.10 19.89
CA ALA A 95 0.51 9.26 20.43
C ALA A 95 -0.87 9.47 19.78
N ARG A 96 -1.03 9.10 18.52
CA ARG A 96 -2.26 9.26 17.73
C ARG A 96 -2.52 8.01 16.88
N PRO A 97 -2.82 6.85 17.52
CA PRO A 97 -3.02 5.60 16.79
C PRO A 97 -4.18 5.70 15.79
N PHE A 98 -4.16 4.80 14.82
CA PHE A 98 -5.27 4.68 13.89
C PHE A 98 -6.59 4.49 14.63
N ARG A 99 -7.59 5.24 14.24
CA ARG A 99 -8.96 5.09 14.72
C ARG A 99 -9.96 5.51 13.66
N ILE A 100 -11.15 4.97 13.78
CA ILE A 100 -12.31 5.40 12.98
C ILE A 100 -13.30 6.06 13.92
N GLU A 101 -13.72 7.28 13.59
CA GLU A 101 -14.64 8.09 14.35
C GLU A 101 -15.54 8.86 13.38
N ASP A 102 -16.84 8.80 13.56
CA ASP A 102 -17.83 9.45 12.69
C ASP A 102 -17.63 9.17 11.19
N GLY A 103 -17.30 7.91 10.84
CA GLY A 103 -17.07 7.49 9.45
C GLY A 103 -15.78 8.02 8.81
N LYS A 104 -14.87 8.56 9.62
CA LYS A 104 -13.57 9.08 9.16
C LYS A 104 -12.43 8.31 9.83
N ALA A 105 -11.38 8.04 9.05
CA ALA A 105 -10.14 7.44 9.55
C ALA A 105 -9.15 8.52 9.98
N TYR A 106 -8.53 8.34 11.14
CA TYR A 106 -7.54 9.25 11.72
C TYR A 106 -6.25 8.49 12.04
N GLY A 107 -5.12 9.17 11.93
CA GLY A 107 -3.79 8.66 12.27
C GLY A 107 -2.69 9.33 11.44
N PRO A 108 -1.41 9.20 11.81
CA PRO A 108 -0.30 9.80 11.07
C PRO A 108 -0.19 9.24 9.67
N GLY A 109 -0.20 10.12 8.66
CA GLY A 109 -0.08 9.72 7.26
C GLY A 109 -1.31 9.02 6.66
N VAL A 110 -2.46 8.95 7.37
CA VAL A 110 -3.69 8.37 6.83
C VAL A 110 -4.03 8.97 5.47
N MET A 111 -4.04 10.28 5.35
CA MET A 111 -4.43 10.94 4.10
C MET A 111 -3.27 11.04 3.12
N ASP A 112 -2.04 11.24 3.61
CA ASP A 112 -0.85 11.48 2.80
C ASP A 112 0.29 10.54 3.23
N MET A 113 0.46 9.38 2.54
CA MET A 113 -0.58 8.88 1.62
C MET A 113 -0.88 7.39 1.86
N LYS A 114 -0.85 6.93 3.13
CA LYS A 114 -1.07 5.51 3.48
C LYS A 114 -2.43 4.97 3.01
N ALA A 115 -3.49 5.80 3.03
CA ALA A 115 -4.77 5.42 2.44
C ALA A 115 -4.66 5.22 0.92
N GLY A 116 -3.88 6.05 0.22
CA GLY A 116 -3.62 5.88 -1.21
C GLY A 116 -2.92 4.57 -1.51
N ILE A 117 -1.97 4.14 -0.65
CA ILE A 117 -1.32 2.83 -0.75
C ILE A 117 -2.35 1.70 -0.59
N ALA A 118 -3.16 1.72 0.49
CA ALA A 118 -4.18 0.71 0.71
C ALA A 118 -5.19 0.63 -0.45
N ILE A 119 -5.64 1.76 -0.98
CA ILE A 119 -6.52 1.82 -2.15
C ILE A 119 -5.85 1.17 -3.37
N SER A 120 -4.58 1.46 -3.63
CA SER A 120 -3.83 0.88 -4.75
C SER A 120 -3.72 -0.64 -4.63
N LEU A 121 -3.36 -1.14 -3.46
CA LEU A 121 -3.23 -2.57 -3.17
C LEU A 121 -4.55 -3.31 -3.39
N TYR A 122 -5.64 -2.81 -2.81
CA TYR A 122 -6.96 -3.46 -2.92
C TYR A 122 -7.62 -3.29 -4.28
N THR A 123 -7.28 -2.23 -5.02
CA THR A 123 -7.67 -2.10 -6.43
C THR A 123 -7.00 -3.18 -7.27
N VAL A 124 -5.68 -3.35 -7.13
CA VAL A 124 -4.93 -4.41 -7.83
C VAL A 124 -5.48 -5.79 -7.45
N LYS A 125 -5.68 -6.05 -6.16
CA LYS A 125 -6.29 -7.28 -5.67
C LYS A 125 -7.64 -7.55 -6.34
N ALA A 126 -8.55 -6.59 -6.32
CA ALA A 126 -9.89 -6.75 -6.87
C ALA A 126 -9.88 -7.01 -8.39
N LEU A 127 -8.99 -6.37 -9.12
CA LEU A 127 -8.81 -6.59 -10.55
C LEU A 127 -8.32 -8.01 -10.83
N LEU A 128 -7.26 -8.45 -10.16
CA LEU A 128 -6.64 -9.74 -10.38
C LEU A 128 -7.52 -10.92 -9.91
N ASP A 129 -8.20 -10.79 -8.79
CA ASP A 129 -9.17 -11.79 -8.30
C ASP A 129 -10.36 -11.97 -9.27
N ASN A 130 -10.66 -10.97 -10.09
CA ASN A 130 -11.67 -11.05 -11.15
C ASN A 130 -11.10 -11.41 -12.53
N GLY A 131 -9.88 -11.91 -12.57
CA GLY A 131 -9.24 -12.42 -13.80
C GLY A 131 -8.75 -11.35 -14.76
N TRP A 132 -8.60 -10.10 -14.31
CA TRP A 132 -8.04 -9.05 -15.14
C TRP A 132 -6.52 -9.23 -15.27
N ASP A 133 -6.07 -9.59 -16.46
CA ASP A 133 -4.66 -9.92 -16.77
C ASP A 133 -4.15 -9.22 -18.04
N ASP A 134 -4.70 -8.05 -18.33
CA ASP A 134 -4.47 -7.33 -19.59
C ASP A 134 -3.53 -6.13 -19.46
N THR A 135 -2.72 -6.10 -18.40
CA THR A 135 -1.82 -4.97 -18.16
C THR A 135 -0.52 -5.42 -17.49
N ASP A 136 0.57 -4.87 -18.00
CA ASP A 136 1.89 -4.90 -17.36
C ASP A 136 1.88 -3.87 -16.23
N LEU A 137 1.87 -4.37 -14.98
CA LEU A 137 1.73 -3.54 -13.79
C LEU A 137 3.07 -3.32 -13.09
N THR A 138 3.30 -2.09 -12.68
CA THR A 138 4.39 -1.72 -11.78
C THR A 138 3.82 -0.90 -10.61
N LEU A 139 4.23 -1.22 -9.39
CA LEU A 139 4.05 -0.37 -8.22
C LEU A 139 5.42 0.10 -7.72
N PHE A 140 5.52 1.41 -7.43
CA PHE A 140 6.74 2.05 -6.94
C PHE A 140 6.45 3.13 -5.91
#